data_ac3c45734a50c200c12b0d30f98c2d60
#
_entry.id   ac3c45734a50c200c12b0d30f98c2d60
#
_cell.length_a   1.000
_cell.length_b   1.000
_cell.length_c   1.000
_cell.angle_alpha   90.00
_cell.angle_beta   90.00
_cell.angle_gamma   90.00
#
_symmetry.space_group_name_H-M   'P 1'
#
loop_
_entity.id
_entity.type
_entity.pdbx_description
1 polymer ?
#
loop_
_entity_poly.entity_id
_entity_poly.type
_entity_poly.pdbx_seq_one_letter_code
_entity_poly.pdbx_strand_id
1 'polypeptide(L)'
;IGKDVFFLTGTDEHGQKIQEIAENEGITPKQHVDKIAGQIKDIADMLNISYDKFIRTTDDYHVKAVQQIFKKLYDQGDIYKSEYEGWYCTPCESFWTETQLVDGKCPDCGREVKKAKEEAYFFKMSKYQNKLMEYIESHPEFIQPESRKNEMVNNFLKPGLQDLCVSRTSFTWGIPVEFDPGHIVYVWIDALSNYITALGYTPEEKGELYNKYWPADV
;
A
#
# COMPACT_ATOMS: atom_id res chain seq x y z
N ILE A 1 29.84 4.35 -7.10
CA ILE A 1 30.33 4.42 -5.72
C ILE A 1 30.61 3.05 -5.10
N GLY A 2 30.60 1.97 -5.90
CA GLY A 2 30.97 0.62 -5.46
C GLY A 2 29.94 -0.08 -4.53
N LYS A 3 28.72 0.43 -4.47
CA LYS A 3 27.59 -0.25 -3.80
C LYS A 3 26.93 -1.24 -4.76
N ASP A 4 26.50 -2.38 -4.22
CA ASP A 4 25.63 -3.30 -4.93
C ASP A 4 24.18 -2.78 -4.79
N VAL A 5 23.51 -2.55 -5.89
CA VAL A 5 22.19 -1.90 -5.93
C VAL A 5 21.21 -2.80 -6.64
N PHE A 6 20.03 -2.99 -6.07
CA PHE A 6 18.88 -3.59 -6.72
C PHE A 6 17.83 -2.50 -6.98
N PHE A 7 17.72 -2.10 -8.25
CA PHE A 7 16.78 -1.05 -8.64
C PHE A 7 15.41 -1.64 -9.00
N LEU A 8 14.47 -1.46 -8.10
CA LEU A 8 13.08 -1.90 -8.29
C LEU A 8 12.22 -0.75 -8.80
N THR A 9 11.42 -1.01 -9.81
CA THR A 9 10.31 -0.16 -10.26
C THR A 9 9.08 -1.01 -10.56
N GLY A 10 7.94 -0.40 -10.85
CA GLY A 10 6.74 -1.18 -11.17
C GLY A 10 5.47 -0.35 -11.16
N THR A 11 4.34 -1.05 -11.14
CA THR A 11 3.00 -0.48 -11.18
C THR A 11 2.14 -1.00 -10.03
N ASP A 12 1.45 -0.09 -9.36
CA ASP A 12 0.34 -0.38 -8.47
C ASP A 12 -0.95 -0.40 -9.30
N GLU A 13 -1.62 -1.57 -9.35
CA GLU A 13 -2.61 -1.88 -10.39
C GLU A 13 -4.01 -2.19 -9.84
N HIS A 14 -4.21 -2.17 -8.54
CA HIS A 14 -5.49 -2.44 -7.91
C HIS A 14 -6.23 -1.15 -7.50
N GLY A 15 -7.53 -1.29 -7.18
CA GLY A 15 -8.33 -0.21 -6.61
C GLY A 15 -9.55 0.16 -7.42
N GLN A 16 -10.44 0.89 -6.77
CA GLN A 16 -11.74 1.30 -7.31
C GLN A 16 -11.60 2.17 -8.56
N LYS A 17 -10.64 3.08 -8.57
CA LYS A 17 -10.40 3.99 -9.70
C LYS A 17 -10.10 3.24 -10.99
N ILE A 18 -9.25 2.21 -10.91
CA ILE A 18 -8.90 1.38 -12.07
C ILE A 18 -10.10 0.58 -12.54
N GLN A 19 -10.88 0.02 -11.62
CA GLN A 19 -12.12 -0.67 -11.95
C GLN A 19 -13.10 0.23 -12.71
N GLU A 20 -13.38 1.43 -12.18
CA GLU A 20 -14.29 2.41 -12.79
C GLU A 20 -13.81 2.86 -14.19
N ILE A 21 -12.50 3.08 -14.36
CA ILE A 21 -11.94 3.45 -15.68
C ILE A 21 -12.14 2.32 -16.69
N ALA A 22 -11.82 1.09 -16.31
CA ALA A 22 -11.97 -0.08 -17.18
C ALA A 22 -13.43 -0.31 -17.57
N GLU A 23 -14.37 -0.18 -16.62
CA GLU A 23 -15.81 -0.26 -16.87
C GLU A 23 -16.26 0.80 -17.87
N ASN A 24 -15.79 2.04 -17.73
CA ASN A 24 -16.09 3.14 -18.66
C ASN A 24 -15.51 2.92 -20.07
N GLU A 25 -14.35 2.25 -20.16
CA GLU A 25 -13.71 1.85 -21.42
C GLU A 25 -14.33 0.59 -22.03
N GLY A 26 -15.21 -0.11 -21.31
CA GLY A 26 -15.83 -1.37 -21.75
C GLY A 26 -14.85 -2.55 -21.83
N ILE A 27 -13.80 -2.54 -21.03
CA ILE A 27 -12.77 -3.58 -20.94
C ILE A 27 -12.63 -4.08 -19.50
N THR A 28 -11.91 -5.18 -19.31
CA THR A 28 -11.61 -5.66 -17.96
C THR A 28 -10.52 -4.81 -17.30
N PRO A 29 -10.52 -4.67 -15.96
CA PRO A 29 -9.43 -4.00 -15.24
C PRO A 29 -8.05 -4.58 -15.60
N LYS A 30 -7.95 -5.90 -15.76
CA LYS A 30 -6.68 -6.55 -16.17
C LYS A 30 -6.21 -6.07 -17.55
N GLN A 31 -7.10 -5.96 -18.53
CA GLN A 31 -6.76 -5.44 -19.86
C GLN A 31 -6.29 -3.98 -19.80
N HIS A 32 -6.96 -3.17 -18.97
CA HIS A 32 -6.56 -1.78 -18.76
C HIS A 32 -5.14 -1.67 -18.20
N VAL A 33 -4.85 -2.37 -17.08
CA VAL A 33 -3.52 -2.29 -16.44
C VAL A 33 -2.42 -2.94 -17.29
N ASP A 34 -2.72 -3.98 -18.08
CA ASP A 34 -1.75 -4.57 -19.01
C ASP A 34 -1.30 -3.56 -20.07
N LYS A 35 -2.25 -2.80 -20.62
CA LYS A 35 -1.98 -1.72 -21.57
C LYS A 35 -1.12 -0.62 -20.94
N ILE A 36 -1.49 -0.14 -19.75
CA ILE A 36 -0.77 0.93 -19.06
C ILE A 36 0.63 0.49 -18.65
N ALA A 37 0.78 -0.70 -18.08
CA ALA A 37 2.09 -1.23 -17.69
C ALA A 37 3.02 -1.41 -18.91
N GLY A 38 2.47 -1.82 -20.06
CA GLY A 38 3.22 -1.85 -21.32
C GLY A 38 3.74 -0.47 -21.71
N GLN A 39 2.88 0.55 -21.71
CA GLN A 39 3.28 1.93 -22.03
C GLN A 39 4.34 2.48 -21.07
N ILE A 40 4.25 2.16 -19.77
CA ILE A 40 5.25 2.59 -18.79
C ILE A 40 6.59 1.92 -19.06
N LYS A 41 6.61 0.64 -19.42
CA LYS A 41 7.85 -0.07 -19.83
C LYS A 41 8.46 0.55 -21.08
N ASP A 42 7.65 0.85 -22.11
CA ASP A 42 8.11 1.51 -23.33
C ASP A 42 8.76 2.88 -23.03
N ILE A 43 8.19 3.64 -22.09
CA ILE A 43 8.78 4.91 -21.62
C ILE A 43 10.09 4.67 -20.88
N ALA A 44 10.16 3.67 -20.03
CA ALA A 44 11.38 3.33 -19.30
C ALA A 44 12.52 2.93 -20.27
N ASP A 45 12.20 2.14 -21.30
CA ASP A 45 13.14 1.74 -22.33
C ASP A 45 13.61 2.95 -23.17
N MET A 46 12.70 3.84 -23.55
CA MET A 46 13.01 5.08 -24.28
C MET A 46 13.94 6.01 -23.48
N LEU A 47 13.75 6.05 -22.17
CA LEU A 47 14.59 6.84 -21.25
C LEU A 47 15.87 6.11 -20.80
N ASN A 48 16.09 4.89 -21.29
CA ASN A 48 17.21 4.02 -20.93
C ASN A 48 17.33 3.81 -19.40
N ILE A 49 16.18 3.57 -18.75
CA ILE A 49 16.11 3.29 -17.31
C ILE A 49 16.50 1.83 -17.07
N SER A 50 17.61 1.61 -16.37
CA SER A 50 18.17 0.28 -16.10
C SER A 50 17.65 -0.28 -14.75
N TYR A 51 16.37 -0.63 -14.67
CA TYR A 51 15.84 -1.34 -13.51
C TYR A 51 16.20 -2.83 -13.53
N ASP A 52 16.47 -3.41 -12.36
CA ASP A 52 16.74 -4.85 -12.21
C ASP A 52 15.45 -5.67 -12.27
N LYS A 53 14.34 -5.09 -11.77
CA LYS A 53 13.03 -5.73 -11.80
C LYS A 53 11.92 -4.70 -11.97
N PHE A 54 10.95 -5.05 -12.81
CA PHE A 54 9.67 -4.35 -12.93
C PHE A 54 8.58 -5.22 -12.30
N ILE A 55 8.11 -4.84 -11.10
CA ILE A 55 7.03 -5.54 -10.41
C ILE A 55 5.67 -4.99 -10.81
N ARG A 56 4.69 -5.86 -10.88
CA ARG A 56 3.28 -5.49 -10.99
C ARG A 56 2.54 -6.06 -9.79
N THR A 57 1.69 -5.27 -9.14
CA THR A 57 0.92 -5.80 -8.00
C THR A 57 -0.10 -6.87 -8.41
N THR A 58 -0.36 -7.02 -9.72
CA THR A 58 -1.13 -8.12 -10.30
C THR A 58 -0.32 -9.38 -10.61
N ASP A 59 0.99 -9.41 -10.38
CA ASP A 59 1.79 -10.61 -10.55
C ASP A 59 1.38 -11.70 -9.55
N ASP A 60 1.20 -12.93 -9.99
CA ASP A 60 0.70 -14.05 -9.19
C ASP A 60 1.52 -14.29 -7.91
N TYR A 61 2.85 -14.16 -7.99
CA TYR A 61 3.72 -14.36 -6.83
C TYR A 61 3.51 -13.26 -5.78
N HIS A 62 3.27 -12.01 -6.22
CA HIS A 62 2.97 -10.89 -5.33
C HIS A 62 1.61 -11.10 -4.66
N VAL A 63 0.58 -11.41 -5.43
CA VAL A 63 -0.78 -11.69 -4.92
C VAL A 63 -0.75 -12.75 -3.83
N LYS A 64 -0.08 -13.89 -4.08
CA LYS A 64 0.05 -14.98 -3.09
C LYS A 64 0.80 -14.54 -1.84
N ALA A 65 1.91 -13.83 -2.00
CA ALA A 65 2.69 -13.35 -0.85
C ALA A 65 1.90 -12.35 0.00
N VAL A 66 1.14 -11.44 -0.62
CA VAL A 66 0.28 -10.48 0.08
C VAL A 66 -0.83 -11.19 0.85
N GLN A 67 -1.47 -12.20 0.25
CA GLN A 67 -2.48 -13.02 0.96
C GLN A 67 -1.89 -13.69 2.21
N GLN A 68 -0.70 -14.28 2.09
CA GLN A 68 0.00 -14.89 3.23
C GLN A 68 0.42 -13.86 4.29
N ILE A 69 0.90 -12.67 3.87
CA ILE A 69 1.24 -11.57 4.79
C ILE A 69 0.00 -11.13 5.56
N PHE A 70 -1.11 -10.90 4.87
CA PHE A 70 -2.37 -10.48 5.47
C PHE A 70 -2.87 -11.52 6.48
N LYS A 71 -2.88 -12.80 6.09
CA LYS A 71 -3.26 -13.89 6.98
C LYS A 71 -2.37 -13.99 8.21
N LYS A 72 -1.06 -13.87 8.06
CA LYS A 72 -0.10 -13.89 9.18
C LYS A 72 -0.39 -12.75 10.17
N LEU A 73 -0.61 -11.54 9.68
CA LEU A 73 -0.94 -10.38 10.52
C LEU A 73 -2.28 -10.58 11.26
N TYR A 74 -3.25 -11.19 10.59
CA TYR A 74 -4.53 -11.54 11.20
C TYR A 74 -4.38 -12.60 12.29
N ASP A 75 -3.65 -13.70 12.02
CA ASP A 75 -3.41 -14.78 12.98
C ASP A 75 -2.62 -14.30 14.23
N GLN A 76 -1.77 -13.29 14.07
CA GLN A 76 -1.04 -12.64 15.16
C GLN A 76 -1.88 -11.64 15.96
N GLY A 77 -3.13 -11.37 15.51
CA GLY A 77 -4.01 -10.38 16.12
C GLY A 77 -3.60 -8.92 15.86
N ASP A 78 -2.76 -8.69 14.84
CA ASP A 78 -2.37 -7.37 14.37
C ASP A 78 -3.36 -6.79 13.37
N ILE A 79 -4.19 -7.63 12.78
CA ILE A 79 -5.37 -7.23 12.00
C ILE A 79 -6.62 -7.71 12.71
N TYR A 80 -7.65 -6.88 12.73
CA TYR A 80 -8.96 -7.19 13.30
C TYR A 80 -10.07 -6.64 12.43
N LYS A 81 -11.25 -7.25 12.51
CA LYS A 81 -12.44 -6.86 11.76
C LYS A 81 -13.25 -5.85 12.55
N SER A 82 -13.71 -4.79 11.90
CA SER A 82 -14.56 -3.76 12.48
C SER A 82 -15.41 -3.09 11.39
N GLU A 83 -16.34 -2.23 11.81
CA GLU A 83 -17.07 -1.37 10.88
C GLU A 83 -16.36 -0.02 10.78
N TYR A 84 -16.23 0.46 9.56
CA TYR A 84 -15.75 1.80 9.27
C TYR A 84 -16.90 2.68 8.78
N GLU A 85 -17.05 3.84 9.38
CA GLU A 85 -17.95 4.88 8.91
C GLU A 85 -17.17 6.19 8.75
N GLY A 86 -17.21 6.77 7.56
CA GLY A 86 -16.49 8.01 7.29
C GLY A 86 -16.86 8.61 5.95
N TRP A 87 -16.17 9.69 5.60
CA TRP A 87 -16.31 10.39 4.33
C TRP A 87 -15.26 9.89 3.34
N TYR A 88 -15.69 9.21 2.30
CA TYR A 88 -14.80 8.60 1.32
C TYR A 88 -14.65 9.46 0.06
N CYS A 89 -13.40 9.70 -0.31
CA CYS A 89 -13.03 10.33 -1.56
C CYS A 89 -12.59 9.28 -2.56
N THR A 90 -13.41 8.96 -3.56
CA THR A 90 -13.08 7.96 -4.59
C THR A 90 -11.81 8.30 -5.37
N PRO A 91 -11.58 9.57 -5.81
CA PRO A 91 -10.37 9.89 -6.57
C PRO A 91 -9.05 9.78 -5.80
N CYS A 92 -9.08 9.99 -4.46
CA CYS A 92 -7.91 9.87 -3.61
C CYS A 92 -7.83 8.51 -2.91
N GLU A 93 -8.89 7.69 -3.05
CA GLU A 93 -9.06 6.42 -2.33
C GLU A 93 -8.83 6.55 -0.81
N SER A 94 -9.30 7.66 -0.23
CA SER A 94 -9.04 8.02 1.16
C SER A 94 -10.31 8.26 1.93
N PHE A 95 -10.32 7.81 3.18
CA PHE A 95 -11.37 8.13 4.14
C PHE A 95 -10.97 9.30 5.01
N TRP A 96 -11.97 10.10 5.34
CA TRP A 96 -11.83 11.28 6.16
C TRP A 96 -12.89 11.30 7.26
N THR A 97 -12.50 11.77 8.42
CA THR A 97 -13.48 12.15 9.45
C THR A 97 -14.14 13.48 9.06
N GLU A 98 -15.31 13.76 9.59
CA GLU A 98 -16.02 15.02 9.30
C GLU A 98 -15.16 16.26 9.65
N THR A 99 -14.36 16.16 10.71
CA THR A 99 -13.46 17.24 11.17
C THR A 99 -12.25 17.46 10.27
N GLN A 100 -11.90 16.51 9.45
CA GLN A 100 -10.78 16.60 8.49
C GLN A 100 -11.21 17.20 7.14
N LEU A 101 -12.51 17.26 6.87
CA LEU A 101 -13.00 17.85 5.63
C LEU A 101 -12.75 19.36 5.60
N VAL A 102 -12.42 19.88 4.42
CA VAL A 102 -12.30 21.30 4.15
C VAL A 102 -13.52 21.73 3.33
N ASP A 103 -14.38 22.56 3.91
CA ASP A 103 -15.65 23.00 3.31
C ASP A 103 -16.54 21.80 2.85
N GLY A 104 -16.54 20.71 3.64
CA GLY A 104 -17.28 19.48 3.32
C GLY A 104 -16.70 18.65 2.19
N LYS A 105 -15.46 18.93 1.77
CA LYS A 105 -14.77 18.27 0.65
C LYS A 105 -13.47 17.61 1.10
N CYS A 106 -12.94 16.76 0.23
CA CYS A 106 -11.66 16.10 0.45
C CYS A 106 -10.52 17.12 0.65
N PRO A 107 -9.75 17.04 1.74
CA PRO A 107 -8.68 17.99 2.00
C PRO A 107 -7.53 17.89 1.00
N ASP A 108 -7.32 16.72 0.38
CA ASP A 108 -6.20 16.51 -0.54
C ASP A 108 -6.50 17.03 -1.95
N CYS A 109 -7.71 16.79 -2.46
CA CYS A 109 -8.02 17.10 -3.87
C CYS A 109 -9.19 18.09 -4.07
N GLY A 110 -9.84 18.53 -2.99
CA GLY A 110 -10.96 19.48 -3.03
C GLY A 110 -12.26 18.94 -3.66
N ARG A 111 -12.34 17.64 -3.99
CA ARG A 111 -13.52 17.02 -4.59
C ARG A 111 -14.53 16.61 -3.53
N GLU A 112 -15.76 16.38 -3.99
CA GLU A 112 -16.83 15.89 -3.12
C GLU A 112 -16.52 14.51 -2.56
N VAL A 113 -16.94 14.29 -1.32
CA VAL A 113 -16.82 13.03 -0.59
C VAL A 113 -18.21 12.43 -0.37
N LYS A 114 -18.27 11.11 -0.24
CA LYS A 114 -19.51 10.38 0.02
C LYS A 114 -19.42 9.74 1.41
N LYS A 115 -20.52 9.81 2.18
CA LYS A 115 -20.60 9.06 3.44
C LYS A 115 -20.62 7.57 3.09
N ALA A 116 -19.69 6.82 3.63
CA ALA A 116 -19.57 5.39 3.44
C ALA A 116 -19.49 4.68 4.79
N LYS A 117 -20.17 3.57 4.89
CA LYS A 117 -20.10 2.65 6.01
C LYS A 117 -19.90 1.26 5.45
N GLU A 118 -18.82 0.61 5.84
CA GLU A 118 -18.54 -0.76 5.40
C GLU A 118 -17.83 -1.56 6.51
N GLU A 119 -18.02 -2.86 6.50
CA GLU A 119 -17.22 -3.77 7.28
C GLU A 119 -15.82 -3.85 6.66
N ALA A 120 -14.79 -3.74 7.48
CA ALA A 120 -13.41 -3.75 7.01
C ALA A 120 -12.46 -4.36 8.04
N TYR A 121 -11.30 -4.76 7.57
CA TYR A 121 -10.18 -5.14 8.41
C TYR A 121 -9.29 -3.93 8.69
N PHE A 122 -8.79 -3.86 9.93
CA PHE A 122 -7.92 -2.78 10.41
C PHE A 122 -6.60 -3.36 10.91
N PHE A 123 -5.50 -2.75 10.50
CA PHE A 123 -4.17 -3.02 11.03
C PHE A 123 -3.92 -2.15 12.27
N LYS A 124 -3.56 -2.79 13.39
CA LYS A 124 -3.26 -2.12 14.67
C LYS A 124 -1.95 -1.35 14.61
N MET A 125 -1.91 -0.29 13.82
CA MET A 125 -0.73 0.56 13.67
C MET A 125 -0.36 1.22 15.00
N SER A 126 -1.35 1.55 15.82
CA SER A 126 -1.20 2.08 17.18
C SER A 126 -0.32 1.19 18.10
N LYS A 127 -0.40 -0.14 17.94
CA LYS A 127 0.42 -1.11 18.68
C LYS A 127 1.93 -0.92 18.44
N TYR A 128 2.31 -0.43 17.28
CA TYR A 128 3.70 -0.31 16.86
C TYR A 128 4.33 1.06 17.13
N GLN A 129 3.54 2.05 17.54
CA GLN A 129 3.97 3.42 17.72
C GLN A 129 5.22 3.58 18.59
N ASN A 130 5.21 3.02 19.80
CA ASN A 130 6.33 3.17 20.72
C ASN A 130 7.60 2.52 20.17
N LYS A 131 7.48 1.32 19.58
CA LYS A 131 8.62 0.63 18.96
C LYS A 131 9.19 1.44 17.78
N LEU A 132 8.32 2.08 17.00
CA LEU A 132 8.75 2.91 15.88
C LEU A 132 9.46 4.18 16.38
N MET A 133 8.93 4.82 17.43
CA MET A 133 9.56 5.95 18.07
C MET A 133 10.96 5.61 18.60
N GLU A 134 11.09 4.53 19.36
CA GLU A 134 12.36 4.03 19.89
C GLU A 134 13.36 3.72 18.76
N TYR A 135 12.88 3.13 17.66
CA TYR A 135 13.72 2.83 16.50
C TYR A 135 14.24 4.11 15.84
N ILE A 136 13.38 5.09 15.59
CA ILE A 136 13.75 6.38 14.98
C ILE A 136 14.74 7.15 15.88
N GLU A 137 14.56 7.09 17.19
CA GLU A 137 15.46 7.75 18.15
C GLU A 137 16.85 7.08 18.19
N SER A 138 16.89 5.74 18.14
CA SER A 138 18.14 4.98 18.15
C SER A 138 18.86 4.93 16.78
N HIS A 139 18.18 5.29 15.69
CA HIS A 139 18.71 5.31 14.32
C HIS A 139 18.47 6.68 13.66
N PRO A 140 19.27 7.70 14.03
CA PRO A 140 19.05 9.06 13.54
C PRO A 140 19.17 9.21 12.03
N GLU A 141 19.84 8.26 11.36
CA GLU A 141 20.01 8.19 9.91
C GLU A 141 18.78 7.61 9.18
N PHE A 142 17.84 6.98 9.89
CA PHE A 142 16.71 6.25 9.31
C PHE A 142 15.76 7.15 8.50
N ILE A 143 15.52 8.37 8.95
CA ILE A 143 14.71 9.35 8.22
C ILE A 143 15.55 10.59 7.91
N GLN A 144 15.76 10.84 6.63
CA GLN A 144 16.54 11.96 6.11
C GLN A 144 15.71 12.83 5.16
N PRO A 145 15.91 14.14 5.09
CA PRO A 145 16.67 14.96 6.05
C PRO A 145 15.95 15.13 7.39
N GLU A 146 16.63 15.72 8.37
CA GLU A 146 16.09 15.90 9.73
C GLU A 146 14.72 16.63 9.77
N SER A 147 14.48 17.53 8.82
CA SER A 147 13.18 18.20 8.68
C SER A 147 12.03 17.20 8.45
N ARG A 148 12.26 16.14 7.67
CA ARG A 148 11.27 15.07 7.42
C ARG A 148 11.09 14.16 8.63
N LYS A 149 12.19 13.86 9.36
CA LYS A 149 12.10 13.18 10.66
C LYS A 149 11.21 13.97 11.62
N ASN A 150 11.44 15.28 11.77
CA ASN A 150 10.67 16.13 12.65
C ASN A 150 9.20 16.21 12.23
N GLU A 151 8.90 16.30 10.94
CA GLU A 151 7.54 16.27 10.41
C GLU A 151 6.82 14.96 10.79
N MET A 152 7.44 13.82 10.52
CA MET A 152 6.86 12.50 10.84
C MET A 152 6.63 12.31 12.34
N VAL A 153 7.61 12.68 13.15
CA VAL A 153 7.52 12.53 14.61
C VAL A 153 6.45 13.46 15.19
N ASN A 154 6.45 14.74 14.81
CA ASN A 154 5.56 15.72 15.44
C ASN A 154 4.13 15.65 14.94
N ASN A 155 3.92 15.36 13.65
CA ASN A 155 2.58 15.40 13.05
C ASN A 155 1.85 14.06 13.10
N PHE A 156 2.57 12.94 13.18
CA PHE A 156 1.96 11.59 13.12
C PHE A 156 2.24 10.76 14.38
N LEU A 157 3.49 10.67 14.84
CA LEU A 157 3.82 9.77 15.93
C LEU A 157 3.43 10.34 17.31
N LYS A 158 3.79 11.57 17.62
CA LYS A 158 3.45 12.19 18.92
C LYS A 158 1.96 12.33 19.19
N PRO A 159 1.12 12.70 18.20
CA PRO A 159 -0.35 12.73 18.39
C PRO A 159 -0.98 11.36 18.60
N GLY A 160 -0.32 10.31 18.20
CA GLY A 160 -0.80 8.92 18.26
C GLY A 160 -1.20 8.38 16.89
N LEU A 161 -0.63 7.21 16.54
CA LEU A 161 -0.99 6.51 15.31
C LEU A 161 -2.40 5.94 15.42
N GLN A 162 -3.19 6.15 14.40
CA GLN A 162 -4.51 5.54 14.25
C GLN A 162 -4.39 4.19 13.55
N ASP A 163 -5.27 3.25 13.90
CA ASP A 163 -5.34 1.98 13.22
C ASP A 163 -5.77 2.18 11.76
N LEU A 164 -5.14 1.47 10.85
CA LEU A 164 -5.26 1.68 9.41
C LEU A 164 -6.25 0.69 8.80
N CYS A 165 -7.23 1.18 8.05
CA CYS A 165 -8.11 0.33 7.25
C CYS A 165 -7.31 -0.35 6.14
N VAL A 166 -7.35 -1.69 6.12
CA VAL A 166 -6.51 -2.53 5.23
C VAL A 166 -7.33 -3.49 4.36
N SER A 167 -8.65 -3.38 4.35
CA SER A 167 -9.50 -4.08 3.39
C SER A 167 -10.69 -3.25 2.94
N ARG A 168 -11.30 -3.64 1.84
CA ARG A 168 -12.49 -3.01 1.28
C ARG A 168 -13.48 -4.06 0.79
N THR A 169 -14.78 -3.69 0.76
CA THR A 169 -15.87 -4.49 0.21
C THR A 169 -16.63 -3.77 -0.90
N SER A 170 -16.39 -2.48 -1.09
CA SER A 170 -17.16 -1.61 -1.99
C SER A 170 -16.78 -1.78 -3.47
N PHE A 171 -15.69 -2.49 -3.79
CA PHE A 171 -15.26 -2.83 -5.15
C PHE A 171 -14.54 -4.19 -5.14
N THR A 172 -14.31 -4.77 -6.31
CA THR A 172 -13.83 -6.16 -6.43
C THR A 172 -12.46 -6.29 -7.09
N TRP A 173 -11.95 -5.23 -7.73
CA TRP A 173 -10.63 -5.25 -8.36
C TRP A 173 -9.52 -5.03 -7.32
N GLY A 174 -9.01 -6.13 -6.78
CA GLY A 174 -7.98 -6.18 -5.74
C GLY A 174 -7.61 -7.62 -5.39
N ILE A 175 -6.70 -7.78 -4.45
CA ILE A 175 -6.28 -9.09 -3.95
C ILE A 175 -7.32 -9.58 -2.94
N PRO A 176 -8.02 -10.72 -3.18
CA PRO A 176 -9.01 -11.22 -2.24
C PRO A 176 -8.36 -11.67 -0.93
N VAL A 177 -9.03 -11.36 0.19
CA VAL A 177 -8.67 -11.93 1.49
C VAL A 177 -9.06 -13.41 1.47
N GLU A 178 -8.08 -14.31 1.50
CA GLU A 178 -8.27 -15.74 1.23
C GLU A 178 -9.31 -16.40 2.15
N PHE A 179 -9.31 -16.05 3.43
CA PHE A 179 -10.25 -16.60 4.44
C PHE A 179 -11.57 -15.84 4.53
N ASP A 180 -11.71 -14.71 3.82
CA ASP A 180 -12.94 -13.91 3.76
C ASP A 180 -13.08 -13.23 2.38
N PRO A 181 -13.49 -14.00 1.35
CA PRO A 181 -13.45 -13.54 -0.06
C PRO A 181 -14.39 -12.36 -0.38
N GLY A 182 -15.25 -11.95 0.56
CA GLY A 182 -16.04 -10.71 0.45
C GLY A 182 -15.21 -9.45 0.61
N HIS A 183 -13.99 -9.57 1.10
CA HIS A 183 -13.04 -8.48 1.26
C HIS A 183 -11.88 -8.58 0.29
N ILE A 184 -11.40 -7.44 -0.18
CA ILE A 184 -10.13 -7.33 -0.89
C ILE A 184 -9.12 -6.58 -0.03
N VAL A 185 -7.85 -6.92 -0.16
CA VAL A 185 -6.75 -6.23 0.51
C VAL A 185 -6.66 -4.80 -0.02
N TYR A 186 -6.60 -3.82 0.89
CA TYR A 186 -6.52 -2.43 0.52
C TYR A 186 -5.07 -2.01 0.24
N VAL A 187 -4.92 -0.97 -0.58
CA VAL A 187 -3.67 -0.50 -1.19
C VAL A 187 -2.43 -0.52 -0.28
N TRP A 188 -2.55 -0.19 1.00
CA TRP A 188 -1.39 -0.06 1.88
C TRP A 188 -0.62 -1.35 2.10
N ILE A 189 -1.31 -2.48 2.33
CA ILE A 189 -0.63 -3.78 2.47
C ILE A 189 -0.23 -4.31 1.09
N ASP A 190 -1.07 -4.14 0.08
CA ASP A 190 -0.80 -4.53 -1.29
C ASP A 190 0.45 -3.80 -1.81
N ALA A 191 0.34 -2.49 -2.01
CA ALA A 191 1.39 -1.70 -2.63
C ALA A 191 2.71 -1.73 -1.84
N LEU A 192 2.68 -1.56 -0.51
CA LEU A 192 3.92 -1.50 0.27
C LEU A 192 4.63 -2.85 0.40
N SER A 193 3.93 -3.96 0.26
CA SER A 193 4.57 -5.28 0.26
C SER A 193 5.41 -5.54 -0.99
N ASN A 194 5.25 -4.75 -2.06
CA ASN A 194 6.00 -4.96 -3.30
C ASN A 194 7.51 -4.92 -3.08
N TYR A 195 8.01 -4.06 -2.20
CA TYR A 195 9.44 -3.92 -1.90
C TYR A 195 10.09 -5.22 -1.43
N ILE A 196 9.36 -6.03 -0.67
CA ILE A 196 9.88 -7.30 -0.15
C ILE A 196 9.49 -8.48 -1.04
N THR A 197 8.28 -8.49 -1.60
CA THR A 197 7.84 -9.58 -2.48
C THR A 197 8.62 -9.63 -3.78
N ALA A 198 9.03 -8.47 -4.31
CA ALA A 198 9.92 -8.37 -5.46
C ALA A 198 11.26 -9.07 -5.23
N LEU A 199 11.72 -9.12 -3.99
CA LEU A 199 12.94 -9.80 -3.55
C LEU A 199 12.72 -11.29 -3.21
N GLY A 200 11.51 -11.81 -3.41
CA GLY A 200 11.18 -13.20 -3.13
C GLY A 200 10.82 -13.51 -1.68
N TYR A 201 10.34 -12.51 -0.94
CA TYR A 201 9.84 -12.73 0.41
C TYR A 201 8.43 -13.30 0.41
N THR A 202 8.23 -14.32 1.22
CA THR A 202 6.93 -14.74 1.76
C THR A 202 7.04 -14.95 3.26
N PRO A 203 5.93 -15.03 4.02
CA PRO A 203 5.99 -15.40 5.44
C PRO A 203 6.64 -16.75 5.74
N GLU A 204 6.63 -17.65 4.77
CA GLU A 204 7.16 -19.01 4.86
C GLU A 204 8.62 -19.11 4.40
N GLU A 205 9.03 -18.26 3.45
CA GLU A 205 10.34 -18.32 2.82
C GLU A 205 10.93 -16.93 2.57
N LYS A 206 12.22 -16.81 2.80
CA LYS A 206 13.01 -15.63 2.46
C LYS A 206 13.90 -15.98 1.27
N GLY A 207 13.61 -15.37 0.11
CA GLY A 207 14.40 -15.54 -1.10
C GLY A 207 15.84 -15.05 -0.96
N GLU A 208 16.72 -15.49 -1.85
CA GLU A 208 18.14 -15.07 -1.84
C GLU A 208 18.30 -13.55 -1.99
N LEU A 209 17.51 -12.92 -2.87
CA LEU A 209 17.54 -11.46 -3.04
C LEU A 209 17.06 -10.73 -1.79
N TYR A 210 16.04 -11.26 -1.10
CA TYR A 210 15.59 -10.69 0.16
C TYR A 210 16.69 -10.72 1.22
N ASN A 211 17.39 -11.85 1.38
CA ASN A 211 18.47 -11.97 2.34
C ASN A 211 19.68 -11.05 2.00
N LYS A 212 19.85 -10.72 0.70
CA LYS A 212 20.94 -9.87 0.23
C LYS A 212 20.65 -8.37 0.36
N TYR A 213 19.42 -7.94 0.05
CA TYR A 213 19.07 -6.52 -0.12
C TYR A 213 18.11 -5.99 0.95
N TRP A 214 17.64 -6.84 1.88
CA TRP A 214 16.74 -6.40 2.93
C TRP A 214 17.33 -6.67 4.34
N PRO A 215 17.31 -5.70 5.28
CA PRO A 215 16.74 -4.35 5.11
C PRO A 215 17.56 -3.49 4.13
N ALA A 216 16.87 -2.61 3.40
CA ALA A 216 17.51 -1.71 2.46
C ALA A 216 18.21 -0.55 3.18
N ASP A 217 19.31 -0.04 2.60
CA ASP A 217 20.02 1.14 3.11
C ASP A 217 19.32 2.45 2.71
N VAL A 218 18.57 2.43 1.58
CA VAL A 218 17.83 3.58 1.02
C VAL A 218 16.54 3.10 0.42
#